data_b9134fa880a641cbe30d22536e76e1bc
#
_entry.id   b9134fa880a641cbe30d22536e76e1bc
#
_cell.length_a   1.000
_cell.length_b   1.000
_cell.length_c   1.000
_cell.angle_alpha   90.00
_cell.angle_beta   90.00
_cell.angle_gamma   90.00
#
_symmetry.space_group_name_H-M   'P 1'
#
loop_
_entity.id
_entity.type
_entity.pdbx_description
1 polymer ?
#
loop_
_entity_poly.entity_id
_entity_poly.type
_entity_poly.pdbx_seq_one_letter_code
_entity_poly.pdbx_strand_id
1 'polypeptide(L)'
;MEITEVRIKLMEEPGERLKAFCSITFDNCFVVRDLKIIDGSNGPFVAMPSRKLTSHCPACGTKNHLRALYCNQCGKRLADARAPKDPDGRAKLYADIAHPINSICREMIQDFVIHEYYEEIERAKQPGY
;
A
#
# COMPACT_ATOMS: atom_id res chain seq x y z
N MET A 1 8.69 -18.17 -10.62
CA MET A 1 8.31 -17.52 -9.35
C MET A 1 6.89 -17.94 -9.01
N GLU A 2 6.75 -18.67 -7.94
CA GLU A 2 5.47 -19.25 -7.53
C GLU A 2 5.01 -18.65 -6.21
N ILE A 3 3.73 -18.29 -6.11
CA ILE A 3 3.16 -17.86 -4.83
C ILE A 3 2.87 -19.12 -4.01
N THR A 4 3.56 -19.25 -2.88
CA THR A 4 3.45 -20.44 -2.02
C THR A 4 2.65 -20.19 -0.76
N GLU A 5 2.45 -18.93 -0.36
CA GLU A 5 1.61 -18.59 0.78
C GLU A 5 1.10 -17.16 0.63
N VAL A 6 -0.15 -16.94 1.03
CA VAL A 6 -0.72 -15.61 1.19
C VAL A 6 -1.33 -15.53 2.59
N ARG A 7 -0.94 -14.53 3.36
CA ARG A 7 -1.51 -14.26 4.67
C ARG A 7 -2.32 -12.98 4.63
N ILE A 8 -3.55 -13.05 5.13
CA ILE A 8 -4.48 -11.93 5.12
C ILE A 8 -4.81 -11.56 6.55
N LYS A 9 -4.66 -10.27 6.88
CA LYS A 9 -5.11 -9.73 8.16
C LYS A 9 -6.26 -8.78 7.89
N LEU A 10 -7.46 -9.20 8.24
CA LEU A 10 -8.66 -8.39 8.03
C LEU A 10 -8.70 -7.20 8.98
N MET A 11 -9.19 -6.08 8.48
CA MET A 11 -9.47 -4.90 9.29
C MET A 11 -10.90 -4.99 9.82
N GLU A 12 -11.09 -4.58 11.07
CA GLU A 12 -12.38 -4.71 11.74
C GLU A 12 -13.25 -3.46 11.66
N GLU A 13 -12.73 -2.35 11.12
CA GLU A 13 -13.46 -1.08 11.08
C GLU A 13 -14.39 -1.03 9.88
N PRO A 14 -15.72 -1.03 10.09
CA PRO A 14 -16.67 -0.91 8.99
C PRO A 14 -16.62 0.49 8.39
N GLY A 15 -16.84 0.57 7.07
CA GLY A 15 -16.89 1.85 6.37
C GLY A 15 -15.55 2.36 5.85
N GLU A 16 -14.44 1.77 6.26
CA GLU A 16 -13.13 2.14 5.75
C GLU A 16 -12.87 1.49 4.39
N ARG A 17 -12.14 2.18 3.52
CA ARG A 17 -11.76 1.63 2.23
C ARG A 17 -10.69 0.55 2.35
N LEU A 18 -9.81 0.66 3.33
CA LEU A 18 -8.80 -0.35 3.62
C LEU A 18 -9.45 -1.54 4.29
N LYS A 19 -9.48 -2.68 3.61
CA LYS A 19 -10.16 -3.89 4.09
C LYS A 19 -9.24 -4.91 4.73
N ALA A 20 -7.99 -4.96 4.29
CA ALA A 20 -7.03 -5.92 4.84
C ALA A 20 -5.60 -5.52 4.52
N PHE A 21 -4.68 -6.01 5.33
CA PHE A 21 -3.26 -6.07 4.98
C PHE A 21 -2.93 -7.49 4.57
N CYS A 22 -1.97 -7.67 3.68
CA CYS A 22 -1.55 -9.00 3.31
C CYS A 22 -0.05 -9.10 3.07
N SER A 23 0.45 -10.32 3.12
CA SER A 23 1.80 -10.66 2.73
C SER A 23 1.77 -11.85 1.76
N ILE A 24 2.73 -11.88 0.85
CA ILE A 24 2.85 -12.93 -0.16
C ILE A 24 4.23 -13.56 -0.03
N THR A 25 4.27 -14.88 0.05
CA THR A 25 5.52 -15.64 0.03
C THR A 25 5.70 -16.27 -1.35
N PHE A 26 6.88 -16.10 -1.92
CA PHE A 26 7.26 -16.69 -3.21
C PHE A 26 8.28 -17.81 -2.98
N ASP A 27 8.05 -18.95 -3.61
CA ASP A 27 8.98 -20.09 -3.61
C ASP A 27 9.44 -20.51 -2.20
N ASN A 28 8.57 -20.33 -1.20
CA ASN A 28 8.86 -20.62 0.22
C ASN A 28 10.11 -19.95 0.77
N CYS A 29 10.63 -18.91 0.12
CA CYS A 29 11.89 -18.30 0.53
C CYS A 29 11.92 -16.77 0.48
N PHE A 30 10.92 -16.12 -0.11
CA PHE A 30 10.91 -14.66 -0.20
C PHE A 30 9.52 -14.12 0.10
N VAL A 31 9.41 -13.21 1.05
CA VAL A 31 8.12 -12.62 1.44
C VAL A 31 8.08 -11.13 1.13
N VAL A 32 6.98 -10.69 0.56
CA VAL A 32 6.65 -9.27 0.41
C VAL A 32 5.52 -8.95 1.37
N ARG A 33 5.72 -7.98 2.24
CA ARG A 33 4.77 -7.57 3.27
C ARG A 33 4.09 -6.24 2.92
N ASP A 34 3.06 -5.91 3.68
CA ASP A 34 2.40 -4.61 3.64
C ASP A 34 1.68 -4.31 2.33
N LEU A 35 1.27 -5.34 1.61
CA LEU A 35 0.27 -5.15 0.57
C LEU A 35 -1.06 -4.83 1.24
N LYS A 36 -1.90 -4.08 0.55
CA LYS A 36 -3.21 -3.68 1.07
C LYS A 36 -4.30 -4.13 0.14
N ILE A 37 -5.43 -4.51 0.71
CA ILE A 37 -6.64 -4.77 -0.06
C ILE A 37 -7.56 -3.58 0.19
N ILE A 38 -7.88 -2.87 -0.87
CA ILE A 38 -8.64 -1.63 -0.83
C ILE A 38 -9.93 -1.82 -1.61
N ASP A 39 -11.04 -1.34 -1.03
CA ASP A 39 -12.33 -1.41 -1.66
C ASP A 39 -12.47 -0.28 -2.67
N GLY A 40 -12.43 -0.62 -3.95
CA GLY A 40 -12.55 0.33 -5.05
C GLY A 40 -13.95 0.34 -5.64
N SER A 41 -14.17 1.22 -6.62
CA SER A 41 -15.45 1.36 -7.30
C SER A 41 -15.87 0.11 -8.07
N ASN A 42 -14.90 -0.69 -8.51
CA ASN A 42 -15.13 -1.94 -9.25
C ASN A 42 -14.88 -3.20 -8.40
N GLY A 43 -14.88 -3.06 -7.07
CA GLY A 43 -14.62 -4.15 -6.15
C GLY A 43 -13.23 -4.02 -5.48
N PRO A 44 -12.85 -5.01 -4.67
CA PRO A 44 -11.56 -4.95 -3.98
C PRO A 44 -10.39 -5.11 -4.96
N PHE A 45 -9.30 -4.40 -4.69
CA PHE A 45 -8.07 -4.52 -5.46
C PHE A 45 -6.86 -4.51 -4.54
N VAL A 46 -5.73 -5.02 -5.05
CA VAL A 46 -4.49 -5.12 -4.30
C VAL A 46 -3.63 -3.90 -4.59
N ALA A 47 -3.26 -3.17 -3.55
CA ALA A 47 -2.29 -2.08 -3.62
C ALA A 47 -0.93 -2.59 -3.16
N MET A 48 0.12 -2.28 -3.90
CA MET A 48 1.48 -2.69 -3.59
C MET A 48 2.02 -1.93 -2.38
N PRO A 49 3.00 -2.48 -1.67
CA PRO A 49 3.63 -1.76 -0.56
C PRO A 49 4.31 -0.50 -1.08
N SER A 50 4.07 0.61 -0.41
CA SER A 50 4.57 1.90 -0.83
C SER A 50 5.07 2.70 0.36
N ARG A 51 5.88 3.72 0.09
CA ARG A 51 6.35 4.66 1.09
C ARG A 51 5.89 6.06 0.73
N LYS A 52 5.71 6.88 1.74
CA LYS A 52 5.41 8.30 1.53
C LYS A 52 6.66 9.00 1.02
N LEU A 53 6.50 9.79 -0.02
CA LEU A 53 7.58 10.64 -0.51
C LEU A 53 7.78 11.80 0.46
N THR A 54 9.04 12.20 0.64
CA THR A 54 9.43 13.25 1.57
C THR A 54 10.35 14.23 0.88
N SER A 55 10.49 15.45 1.47
CA SER A 55 11.53 16.38 1.08
C SER A 55 12.19 16.95 2.33
N HIS A 56 13.45 17.39 2.16
CA HIS A 56 14.23 17.95 3.27
C HIS A 56 13.82 19.38 3.57
N CYS A 57 13.70 19.74 4.86
CA CYS A 57 13.52 21.12 5.27
C CYS A 57 14.75 21.93 4.86
N PRO A 58 14.58 23.08 4.18
CA PRO A 58 15.72 23.90 3.79
C PRO A 58 16.46 24.53 4.98
N ALA A 59 15.84 24.60 6.16
CA ALA A 59 16.46 25.17 7.35
C ALA A 59 17.21 24.13 8.18
N CYS A 60 16.59 22.96 8.47
CA CYS A 60 17.20 21.98 9.39
C CYS A 60 17.52 20.62 8.75
N GLY A 61 17.14 20.39 7.50
CA GLY A 61 17.43 19.15 6.79
C GLY A 61 16.52 17.97 7.13
N THR A 62 15.58 18.11 8.03
CA THR A 62 14.68 17.04 8.44
C THR A 62 13.74 16.67 7.28
N LYS A 63 13.50 15.39 7.08
CA LYS A 63 12.57 14.90 6.07
C LYS A 63 11.13 15.13 6.52
N ASN A 64 10.32 15.74 5.67
CA ASN A 64 8.91 15.98 5.91
C ASN A 64 8.06 15.41 4.77
N HIS A 65 6.84 14.99 5.09
CA HIS A 65 5.87 14.59 4.09
C HIS A 65 5.65 15.74 3.09
N LEU A 66 5.46 15.42 1.82
CA LEU A 66 5.31 16.44 0.76
C LEU A 66 4.10 17.35 0.95
N ARG A 67 3.09 16.95 1.73
CA ARG A 67 1.93 17.77 2.06
C ARG A 67 2.11 18.59 3.33
N ALA A 68 3.21 18.43 4.05
CA ALA A 68 3.43 19.18 5.28
C ALA A 68 3.57 20.68 4.98
N LEU A 69 2.86 21.49 5.73
CA LEU A 69 2.93 22.95 5.62
C LEU A 69 4.04 23.54 6.48
N TYR A 70 4.40 22.85 7.54
CA TYR A 70 5.43 23.26 8.48
C TYR A 70 6.37 22.11 8.78
N CYS A 71 7.64 22.44 9.01
CA CYS A 71 8.62 21.42 9.38
C CYS A 71 8.27 20.82 10.73
N ASN A 72 8.24 19.49 10.80
CA ASN A 72 7.96 18.71 11.99
C ASN A 72 9.01 18.91 13.08
N GLN A 73 10.24 19.34 12.74
CA GLN A 73 11.33 19.50 13.68
C GLN A 73 11.57 20.95 14.10
N CYS A 74 11.68 21.87 13.13
CA CYS A 74 12.04 23.26 13.43
C CYS A 74 10.88 24.26 13.29
N GLY A 75 9.73 23.83 12.77
CA GLY A 75 8.56 24.67 12.62
C GLY A 75 8.56 25.63 11.44
N LYS A 76 9.60 25.61 10.59
CA LYS A 76 9.65 26.49 9.43
C LYS A 76 8.52 26.20 8.45
N ARG A 77 7.92 27.26 7.88
CA ARG A 77 6.92 27.11 6.81
C ARG A 77 7.59 26.52 5.56
N LEU A 78 6.97 25.49 4.99
CA LEU A 78 7.48 24.78 3.82
C LEU A 78 6.77 25.25 2.55
N ALA A 79 7.48 25.18 1.40
CA ALA A 79 6.92 25.57 0.12
C ALA A 79 5.81 24.62 -0.32
N ASP A 80 4.77 25.16 -0.99
CA ASP A 80 3.56 24.41 -1.34
C ASP A 80 3.75 23.42 -2.51
N ALA A 81 4.65 23.69 -3.45
CA ALA A 81 4.77 22.92 -4.69
C ALA A 81 6.03 22.07 -4.72
N ARG A 82 6.19 21.18 -3.72
CA ARG A 82 7.37 20.33 -3.59
C ARG A 82 7.21 18.95 -4.22
N ALA A 83 5.97 18.49 -4.42
CA ALA A 83 5.71 17.15 -4.92
C ALA A 83 6.02 17.04 -6.40
N PRO A 84 6.76 15.99 -6.85
CA PRO A 84 6.85 15.69 -8.27
C PRO A 84 5.46 15.37 -8.81
N LYS A 85 5.25 15.58 -10.11
CA LYS A 85 3.96 15.32 -10.74
C LYS A 85 4.00 14.05 -11.56
N ASP A 86 2.90 13.31 -11.51
CA ASP A 86 2.67 12.18 -12.40
C ASP A 86 2.45 12.67 -13.85
N PRO A 87 2.55 11.76 -14.84
CA PRO A 87 2.27 12.14 -16.22
C PRO A 87 0.89 12.73 -16.45
N ASP A 88 -0.08 12.44 -15.59
CA ASP A 88 -1.43 13.01 -15.66
C ASP A 88 -1.56 14.36 -14.92
N GLY A 89 -0.47 14.91 -14.42
CA GLY A 89 -0.45 16.20 -13.75
C GLY A 89 -0.77 16.19 -12.27
N ARG A 90 -1.05 15.03 -11.69
CA ARG A 90 -1.36 14.90 -10.25
C ARG A 90 -0.08 14.89 -9.42
N ALA A 91 -0.16 15.39 -8.19
CA ALA A 91 0.96 15.34 -7.27
C ALA A 91 1.27 13.88 -6.90
N LYS A 92 2.52 13.46 -7.06
CA LYS A 92 2.97 12.14 -6.68
C LYS A 92 3.40 12.17 -5.22
N LEU A 93 2.67 11.48 -4.36
CA LEU A 93 2.89 11.51 -2.90
C LEU A 93 3.46 10.21 -2.35
N TYR A 94 3.42 9.13 -3.15
CA TYR A 94 3.86 7.79 -2.75
C TYR A 94 4.70 7.16 -3.83
N ALA A 95 5.61 6.28 -3.43
CA ALA A 95 6.38 5.45 -4.36
C ALA A 95 6.28 4.00 -3.92
N ASP A 96 6.07 3.10 -4.87
CA ASP A 96 6.03 1.67 -4.58
C ASP A 96 7.41 1.19 -4.10
N ILE A 97 7.42 0.36 -3.05
CA ILE A 97 8.64 -0.30 -2.58
C ILE A 97 8.88 -1.56 -3.43
N ALA A 98 7.80 -2.25 -3.79
CA ALA A 98 7.85 -3.45 -4.63
C ALA A 98 6.65 -3.44 -5.55
N HIS A 99 6.83 -3.83 -6.80
CA HIS A 99 5.71 -3.91 -7.75
C HIS A 99 6.02 -4.89 -8.88
N PRO A 100 4.97 -5.50 -9.48
CA PRO A 100 5.18 -6.30 -10.68
C PRO A 100 5.56 -5.39 -11.86
N ILE A 101 6.39 -5.91 -12.75
CA ILE A 101 6.88 -5.14 -13.90
C ILE A 101 6.07 -5.37 -15.18
N ASN A 102 5.08 -6.26 -15.13
CA ASN A 102 4.20 -6.52 -16.27
C ASN A 102 2.79 -6.87 -15.80
N SER A 103 1.84 -6.81 -16.73
CA SER A 103 0.43 -7.07 -16.43
C SER A 103 0.16 -8.52 -16.04
N ILE A 104 0.89 -9.46 -16.61
CA ILE A 104 0.69 -10.89 -16.30
C ILE A 104 0.98 -11.17 -14.83
N CYS A 105 2.08 -10.64 -14.32
CA CYS A 105 2.44 -10.80 -12.92
C CYS A 105 1.46 -10.06 -12.01
N ARG A 106 1.04 -8.85 -12.39
CA ARG A 106 0.06 -8.06 -11.63
C ARG A 106 -1.27 -8.78 -11.51
N GLU A 107 -1.77 -9.35 -12.60
CA GLU A 107 -3.02 -10.09 -12.60
C GLU A 107 -2.93 -11.37 -11.78
N MET A 108 -1.81 -12.08 -11.86
CA MET A 108 -1.57 -13.28 -11.05
C MET A 108 -1.63 -12.95 -9.55
N ILE A 109 -0.95 -11.88 -9.12
CA ILE A 109 -0.97 -11.45 -7.72
C ILE A 109 -2.37 -11.01 -7.32
N GLN A 110 -3.03 -10.21 -8.15
CA GLN A 110 -4.38 -9.71 -7.91
C GLN A 110 -5.34 -10.88 -7.70
N ASP A 111 -5.37 -11.82 -8.62
CA ASP A 111 -6.31 -12.93 -8.59
C ASP A 111 -6.07 -13.82 -7.38
N PHE A 112 -4.81 -14.15 -7.11
CA PHE A 112 -4.45 -15.03 -6.00
C PHE A 112 -4.78 -14.40 -4.65
N VAL A 113 -4.41 -13.13 -4.47
CA VAL A 113 -4.64 -12.42 -3.20
C VAL A 113 -6.13 -12.18 -2.96
N ILE A 114 -6.87 -11.76 -3.97
CA ILE A 114 -8.31 -11.51 -3.81
C ILE A 114 -9.05 -12.81 -3.53
N HIS A 115 -8.67 -13.92 -4.16
CA HIS A 115 -9.25 -15.24 -3.85
C HIS A 115 -9.02 -15.57 -2.35
N GLU A 116 -7.80 -15.43 -1.86
CA GLU A 116 -7.49 -15.67 -0.45
C GLU A 116 -8.22 -14.70 0.49
N TYR A 117 -8.42 -13.47 0.07
CA TYR A 117 -9.19 -12.49 0.83
C TYR A 117 -10.63 -12.97 1.06
N TYR A 118 -11.30 -13.43 0.03
CA TYR A 118 -12.66 -13.95 0.17
C TYR A 118 -12.69 -15.22 1.02
N GLU A 119 -11.71 -16.11 0.88
CA GLU A 119 -11.59 -17.29 1.72
C GLU A 119 -11.41 -16.90 3.19
N GLU A 120 -10.60 -15.89 3.46
CA GLU A 120 -10.37 -15.43 4.84
C GLU A 120 -11.63 -14.80 5.45
N ILE A 121 -12.41 -14.06 4.67
CA ILE A 121 -13.69 -13.52 5.14
C ILE A 121 -14.61 -14.66 5.59
N GLU A 122 -14.70 -15.73 4.82
CA GLU A 122 -15.52 -16.89 5.18
C GLU A 122 -15.00 -17.60 6.43
N ARG A 123 -13.68 -17.77 6.54
CA ARG A 123 -13.08 -18.35 7.74
C ARG A 123 -13.35 -17.53 8.99
N ALA A 124 -13.29 -16.20 8.87
CA ALA A 124 -13.50 -15.29 9.99
C ALA A 124 -14.94 -15.30 10.53
N LYS A 125 -15.91 -15.78 9.75
CA LYS A 125 -17.29 -15.93 10.18
C LYS A 125 -17.54 -17.14 11.05
N GLN A 126 -16.59 -18.06 11.13
CA GLN A 126 -16.74 -19.30 11.87
C GLN A 126 -16.51 -19.08 13.36
N PRO A 127 -17.25 -19.77 14.24
CA PRO A 127 -17.04 -19.66 15.69
C PRO A 127 -15.63 -20.08 16.08
N GLY A 128 -15.01 -19.30 16.97
CA GLY A 128 -13.68 -19.62 17.50
C GLY A 128 -12.51 -19.18 16.63
N TYR A 129 -12.78 -18.53 15.53
CA TYR A 129 -11.73 -18.06 14.62
C TYR A 129 -11.08 -16.75 15.10
#